data_5be12eaff503758cdbe9a0ce934ae864
#
_entry.id   5be12eaff503758cdbe9a0ce934ae864
#
_cell.length_a   1.000
_cell.length_b   1.000
_cell.length_c   1.000
_cell.angle_alpha   90.00
_cell.angle_beta   90.00
_cell.angle_gamma   90.00
#
_symmetry.space_group_name_H-M   'P 1'
#
loop_
_entity.id
_entity.type
_entity.pdbx_description
1 polymer ?
#
loop_
_entity_poly.entity_id
_entity_poly.type
_entity_poly.pdbx_seq_one_letter_code
_entity_poly.pdbx_strand_id
1 'polypeptide(L)'
;DAVSSWRRISMRYADGCEVILDGADSAKNAAYIEGPDGKLFQGFSSDIPNFEREIERLPESAPQVTDFSEAVKTRTKFALNEANGHRSCTLVNLGIIALRLRRKLYFDPRSQRFEGDEEANRLIDQPMRAPWHV
;
A
#
# COMPACT_ATOMS: atom_id res chain seq x y z
N ASP A 1 6.75 -1.83 23.08
CA ASP A 1 7.12 -1.62 21.69
C ASP A 1 6.04 -0.81 20.99
N ALA A 2 6.37 0.36 20.43
CA ALA A 2 5.40 1.27 19.80
C ALA A 2 4.70 0.63 18.58
N VAL A 3 5.30 -0.39 18.00
CA VAL A 3 4.76 -1.12 16.84
C VAL A 3 3.71 -2.15 17.25
N SER A 4 3.72 -2.63 18.48
CA SER A 4 2.77 -3.65 18.96
C SER A 4 1.42 -3.11 19.42
N SER A 5 1.28 -1.80 19.59
CA SER A 5 0.07 -1.16 20.14
C SER A 5 -0.55 -0.09 19.22
N TRP A 6 -0.19 -0.08 17.93
CA TRP A 6 -0.78 0.86 16.99
C TRP A 6 -2.26 0.55 16.71
N ARG A 7 -3.03 1.60 16.47
CA ARG A 7 -4.46 1.46 16.11
C ARG A 7 -4.74 1.88 14.69
N ARG A 8 -4.12 2.97 14.23
CA ARG A 8 -4.40 3.52 12.91
C ARG A 8 -3.18 4.23 12.33
N ILE A 9 -2.92 3.97 11.05
CA ILE A 9 -1.96 4.72 10.23
C ILE A 9 -2.73 5.28 9.05
N SER A 10 -2.54 6.56 8.76
CA SER A 10 -3.14 7.24 7.61
C SER A 10 -2.01 7.76 6.72
N MET A 11 -2.06 7.43 5.45
CA MET A 11 -1.11 7.86 4.43
C MET A 11 -1.87 8.58 3.33
N ARG A 12 -1.60 9.87 3.16
CA ARG A 12 -2.28 10.72 2.18
C ARG A 12 -1.37 11.02 1.00
N TYR A 13 -1.88 10.78 -0.19
CA TYR A 13 -1.25 11.12 -1.46
C TYR A 13 -1.55 12.56 -1.88
N ALA A 14 -0.75 13.07 -2.82
CA ALA A 14 -0.88 14.45 -3.31
C ALA A 14 -2.21 14.71 -4.05
N ASP A 15 -2.81 13.69 -4.64
CA ASP A 15 -4.11 13.74 -5.31
C ASP A 15 -5.30 13.70 -4.34
N GLY A 16 -5.02 13.57 -3.02
CA GLY A 16 -6.04 13.49 -1.98
C GLY A 16 -6.48 12.08 -1.62
N CYS A 17 -6.03 11.06 -2.35
CA CYS A 17 -6.27 9.67 -1.98
C CYS A 17 -5.63 9.38 -0.61
N GLU A 18 -6.33 8.64 0.23
CA GLU A 18 -5.87 8.25 1.56
C GLU A 18 -5.91 6.74 1.72
N VAL A 19 -4.78 6.16 2.11
CA VAL A 19 -4.70 4.75 2.51
C VAL A 19 -4.68 4.69 4.03
N ILE A 20 -5.64 3.97 4.59
CA ILE A 20 -5.79 3.79 6.03
C ILE A 20 -5.48 2.34 6.37
N LEU A 21 -4.48 2.13 7.22
CA LEU A 21 -4.26 0.85 7.87
C LEU A 21 -4.92 0.94 9.25
N ASP A 22 -5.95 0.14 9.45
CA ASP A 22 -6.69 0.08 10.71
C ASP A 22 -6.37 -1.23 11.42
N GLY A 23 -5.72 -1.13 12.58
CA GLY A 23 -5.38 -2.27 13.44
C GLY A 23 -6.36 -2.48 14.58
N ALA A 24 -7.38 -1.62 14.71
CA ALA A 24 -8.51 -1.87 15.60
C ALA A 24 -9.48 -2.84 14.93
N ASP A 25 -10.26 -3.58 15.72
CA ASP A 25 -11.35 -4.40 15.20
C ASP A 25 -12.32 -3.50 14.42
N SER A 26 -12.16 -3.48 13.12
CA SER A 26 -13.09 -2.77 12.24
C SER A 26 -14.46 -3.44 12.31
N ALA A 27 -15.52 -2.65 12.32
CA ALA A 27 -16.88 -3.16 12.22
C ALA A 27 -16.97 -4.11 11.02
N LYS A 28 -17.59 -5.29 11.20
CA LYS A 28 -17.72 -6.33 10.17
C LYS A 28 -18.25 -5.85 8.82
N ASN A 29 -18.83 -4.65 8.78
CA ASN A 29 -19.41 -4.03 7.59
C ASN A 29 -18.70 -2.72 7.20
N ALA A 30 -17.46 -2.51 7.61
CA ALA A 30 -16.72 -1.34 7.18
C ALA A 30 -16.38 -1.44 5.69
N ALA A 31 -16.57 -0.33 4.95
CA ALA A 31 -16.12 -0.25 3.57
C ALA A 31 -14.59 -0.33 3.53
N TYR A 32 -14.04 -1.05 2.56
CA TYR A 32 -12.59 -1.09 2.34
C TYR A 32 -12.12 -0.12 1.26
N ILE A 33 -13.04 0.34 0.40
CA ILE A 33 -12.84 1.48 -0.51
C ILE A 33 -14.01 2.42 -0.34
N GLU A 34 -13.73 3.70 -0.20
CA GLU A 34 -14.73 4.76 -0.14
C GLU A 34 -14.33 5.89 -1.09
N GLY A 35 -15.26 6.33 -1.92
CA GLY A 35 -15.09 7.39 -2.89
C GLY A 35 -16.28 8.34 -2.92
N PRO A 36 -16.24 9.38 -3.76
CA PRO A 36 -17.32 10.34 -3.88
C PRO A 36 -18.63 9.72 -4.40
N ASP A 37 -18.53 8.65 -5.19
CA ASP A 37 -19.68 8.03 -5.84
C ASP A 37 -20.28 6.88 -5.03
N GLY A 38 -19.60 6.43 -3.96
CA GLY A 38 -20.07 5.36 -3.08
C GLY A 38 -18.96 4.55 -2.44
N LYS A 39 -19.33 3.41 -1.90
CA LYS A 39 -18.49 2.55 -1.09
C LYS A 39 -18.47 1.13 -1.61
N LEU A 40 -17.33 0.47 -1.46
CA LEU A 40 -17.15 -0.93 -1.75
C LEU A 40 -16.88 -1.71 -0.45
N PHE A 41 -17.65 -2.76 -0.22
CA PHE A 41 -17.60 -3.59 0.97
C PHE A 41 -16.97 -4.95 0.67
N GLN A 42 -16.60 -5.67 1.72
CA GLN A 42 -16.11 -7.03 1.62
C GLN A 42 -17.08 -7.92 0.85
N GLY A 43 -16.56 -8.79 -0.04
CA GLY A 43 -17.39 -9.65 -0.91
C GLY A 43 -17.87 -8.95 -2.18
N PHE A 44 -17.26 -7.81 -2.56
CA PHE A 44 -17.59 -7.02 -3.74
C PHE A 44 -19.03 -6.48 -3.78
N SER A 45 -19.67 -6.31 -2.62
CA SER A 45 -20.93 -5.57 -2.53
C SER A 45 -20.68 -4.07 -2.47
N SER A 46 -21.61 -3.28 -2.99
CA SER A 46 -21.50 -1.81 -3.05
C SER A 46 -22.84 -1.13 -2.83
N ASP A 47 -22.82 0.10 -2.36
CA ASP A 47 -23.98 0.99 -2.31
C ASP A 47 -24.16 1.83 -3.58
N ILE A 48 -23.25 1.69 -4.54
CA ILE A 48 -23.35 2.34 -5.86
C ILE A 48 -24.52 1.73 -6.65
N PRO A 49 -25.47 2.55 -7.15
CA PRO A 49 -26.58 2.06 -7.95
C PRO A 49 -26.10 1.33 -9.21
N ASN A 50 -26.68 0.17 -9.49
CA ASN A 50 -26.33 -0.68 -10.65
C ASN A 50 -24.84 -1.08 -10.75
N PHE A 51 -24.17 -1.22 -9.62
CA PHE A 51 -22.74 -1.51 -9.52
C PHE A 51 -22.28 -2.65 -10.44
N GLU A 52 -23.00 -3.77 -10.49
CA GLU A 52 -22.67 -4.91 -11.36
C GLU A 52 -22.64 -4.51 -12.85
N ARG A 53 -23.63 -3.75 -13.29
CA ARG A 53 -23.67 -3.21 -14.67
C ARG A 53 -22.53 -2.26 -14.98
N GLU A 54 -22.14 -1.43 -14.01
CA GLU A 54 -21.02 -0.51 -14.19
C GLU A 54 -19.68 -1.28 -14.28
N ILE A 55 -19.52 -2.36 -13.52
CA ILE A 55 -18.36 -3.25 -13.65
C ILE A 55 -18.30 -3.91 -15.02
N GLU A 56 -19.43 -4.43 -15.53
CA GLU A 56 -19.49 -5.06 -16.86
C GLU A 56 -19.10 -4.11 -18.01
N ARG A 57 -19.23 -2.81 -17.81
CA ARG A 57 -18.84 -1.79 -18.79
C ARG A 57 -17.38 -1.41 -18.75
N LEU A 58 -16.68 -1.78 -17.68
CA LEU A 58 -15.25 -1.50 -17.57
C LEU A 58 -14.48 -2.33 -18.60
N PRO A 59 -13.42 -1.75 -19.19
CA PRO A 59 -12.56 -2.53 -20.07
C PRO A 59 -11.96 -3.70 -19.29
N GLU A 60 -11.93 -4.86 -19.94
CA GLU A 60 -11.30 -6.04 -19.37
C GLU A 60 -9.84 -5.74 -19.02
N SER A 61 -9.44 -6.01 -17.78
CA SER A 61 -8.08 -5.78 -17.36
C SER A 61 -7.14 -6.73 -18.10
N ALA A 62 -5.94 -6.25 -18.45
CA ALA A 62 -4.92 -7.10 -19.06
C ALA A 62 -4.67 -8.35 -18.18
N PRO A 63 -4.61 -9.54 -18.78
CA PRO A 63 -4.33 -10.76 -18.05
C PRO A 63 -3.05 -10.63 -17.22
N GLN A 64 -3.10 -11.04 -15.97
CA GLN A 64 -1.94 -11.04 -15.09
C GLN A 64 -1.49 -12.47 -14.82
N VAL A 65 -0.22 -12.75 -15.04
CA VAL A 65 0.36 -14.05 -14.69
C VAL A 65 0.66 -14.07 -13.20
N THR A 66 -0.11 -14.84 -12.46
CA THR A 66 0.00 -15.01 -11.00
C THR A 66 0.68 -16.33 -10.60
N ASP A 67 0.89 -17.23 -11.54
CA ASP A 67 1.70 -18.45 -11.36
C ASP A 67 3.17 -18.15 -11.69
N PHE A 68 4.04 -18.28 -10.69
CA PHE A 68 5.47 -18.04 -10.85
C PHE A 68 6.12 -19.00 -11.83
N SER A 69 5.73 -20.28 -11.81
CA SER A 69 6.30 -21.30 -12.70
C SER A 69 5.93 -21.01 -14.16
N GLU A 70 4.71 -20.56 -14.41
CA GLU A 70 4.27 -20.12 -15.73
C GLU A 70 5.05 -18.89 -16.20
N ALA A 71 5.19 -17.88 -15.34
CA ALA A 71 5.98 -16.69 -15.66
C ALA A 71 7.43 -17.02 -16.05
N VAL A 72 8.06 -17.96 -15.33
CA VAL A 72 9.43 -18.42 -15.65
C VAL A 72 9.48 -19.13 -17.00
N LYS A 73 8.54 -20.04 -17.29
CA LYS A 73 8.50 -20.81 -18.53
C LYS A 73 8.24 -19.92 -19.75
N THR A 74 7.29 -19.02 -19.63
CA THR A 74 6.85 -18.16 -20.75
C THR A 74 7.65 -16.86 -20.87
N ARG A 75 8.49 -16.55 -19.89
CA ARG A 75 9.23 -15.28 -19.78
C ARG A 75 8.31 -14.05 -19.74
N THR A 76 7.08 -14.24 -19.28
CA THR A 76 6.13 -13.15 -19.10
C THR A 76 6.33 -12.45 -17.76
N LYS A 77 5.89 -11.20 -17.67
CA LYS A 77 6.00 -10.44 -16.43
C LYS A 77 5.08 -11.01 -15.36
N PHE A 78 5.66 -11.40 -14.24
CA PHE A 78 4.92 -11.89 -13.08
C PHE A 78 4.17 -10.74 -12.38
N ALA A 79 2.95 -11.00 -11.91
CA ALA A 79 2.15 -9.98 -11.24
C ALA A 79 2.81 -9.41 -9.98
N LEU A 80 3.47 -10.29 -9.19
CA LEU A 80 4.24 -9.89 -8.01
C LEU A 80 5.73 -9.65 -8.39
N ASN A 81 5.94 -8.73 -9.32
CA ASN A 81 7.28 -8.35 -9.76
C ASN A 81 7.94 -7.33 -8.79
N GLU A 82 9.20 -7.04 -9.06
CA GLU A 82 10.02 -6.15 -8.25
C GLU A 82 9.41 -4.75 -8.05
N ALA A 83 8.78 -4.19 -9.08
CA ALA A 83 8.17 -2.86 -9.00
C ALA A 83 6.94 -2.85 -8.07
N ASN A 84 6.09 -3.88 -8.17
CA ASN A 84 4.93 -4.02 -7.30
C ASN A 84 5.35 -4.35 -5.87
N GLY A 85 6.36 -5.22 -5.70
CA GLY A 85 6.94 -5.52 -4.40
C GLY A 85 7.53 -4.27 -3.73
N HIS A 86 8.32 -3.48 -4.48
CA HIS A 86 8.88 -2.24 -3.97
C HIS A 86 7.79 -1.26 -3.48
N ARG A 87 6.75 -1.02 -4.28
CA ARG A 87 5.65 -0.13 -3.90
C ARG A 87 4.95 -0.56 -2.62
N SER A 88 4.62 -1.84 -2.52
CA SER A 88 3.93 -2.40 -1.34
C SER A 88 4.81 -2.33 -0.09
N CYS A 89 6.09 -2.72 -0.21
CA CYS A 89 7.04 -2.67 0.91
C CYS A 89 7.31 -1.23 1.36
N THR A 90 7.38 -0.27 0.42
CA THR A 90 7.55 1.14 0.75
C THR A 90 6.43 1.63 1.64
N LEU A 91 5.16 1.38 1.30
CA LEU A 91 4.02 1.79 2.13
C LEU A 91 4.11 1.23 3.55
N VAL A 92 4.40 -0.06 3.68
CA VAL A 92 4.54 -0.70 5.00
C VAL A 92 5.67 -0.08 5.80
N ASN A 93 6.84 0.12 5.18
CA ASN A 93 8.01 0.69 5.85
C ASN A 93 7.78 2.15 6.28
N LEU A 94 7.16 2.98 5.44
CA LEU A 94 6.79 4.35 5.79
C LEU A 94 5.85 4.38 7.00
N GLY A 95 4.87 3.47 7.04
CA GLY A 95 3.98 3.30 8.19
C GLY A 95 4.74 2.94 9.47
N ILE A 96 5.69 1.99 9.39
CA ILE A 96 6.52 1.58 10.55
C ILE A 96 7.37 2.75 11.05
N ILE A 97 7.98 3.53 10.15
CA ILE A 97 8.80 4.70 10.52
C ILE A 97 7.93 5.75 11.21
N ALA A 98 6.75 6.06 10.66
CA ALA A 98 5.82 7.01 11.27
C ALA A 98 5.37 6.57 12.67
N LEU A 99 5.12 5.28 12.88
CA LEU A 99 4.79 4.72 14.19
C LEU A 99 5.94 4.86 15.19
N ARG A 100 7.18 4.58 14.76
CA ARG A 100 8.37 4.70 15.61
C ARG A 100 8.59 6.14 16.06
N LEU A 101 8.44 7.10 15.14
CA LEU A 101 8.66 8.51 15.40
C LEU A 101 7.44 9.22 15.98
N ARG A 102 6.25 8.61 15.94
CA ARG A 102 4.99 9.12 16.50
C ARG A 102 4.64 10.53 16.04
N ARG A 103 4.94 10.85 14.79
CA ARG A 103 4.65 12.16 14.18
C ARG A 103 4.34 12.04 12.71
N LYS A 104 3.76 13.10 12.16
CA LYS A 104 3.52 13.22 10.73
C LYS A 104 4.85 13.38 10.00
N LEU A 105 5.01 12.66 8.90
CA LEU A 105 6.19 12.69 8.04
C LEU A 105 5.76 13.05 6.62
N TYR A 106 6.66 13.66 5.87
CA TYR A 106 6.47 13.99 4.47
C TYR A 106 7.53 13.24 3.66
N PHE A 107 7.09 12.36 2.78
CA PHE A 107 7.96 11.51 1.97
C PHE A 107 7.86 11.93 0.51
N ASP A 108 9.01 12.19 -0.11
CA ASP A 108 9.10 12.42 -1.55
C ASP A 108 9.37 11.08 -2.28
N PRO A 109 8.42 10.57 -3.06
CA PRO A 109 8.58 9.30 -3.78
C PRO A 109 9.60 9.36 -4.92
N ARG A 110 10.03 10.56 -5.36
CA ARG A 110 11.03 10.71 -6.41
C ARG A 110 12.45 10.57 -5.85
N SER A 111 12.73 11.26 -4.77
CA SER A 111 14.02 11.17 -4.08
C SER A 111 14.10 9.97 -3.13
N GLN A 112 12.97 9.30 -2.84
CA GLN A 112 12.85 8.22 -1.85
C GLN A 112 13.33 8.63 -0.45
N ARG A 113 13.07 9.88 -0.07
CA ARG A 113 13.50 10.46 1.22
C ARG A 113 12.38 11.26 1.89
N PHE A 114 12.51 11.40 3.20
CA PHE A 114 11.66 12.31 3.97
C PHE A 114 12.19 13.74 3.85
N GLU A 115 11.28 14.68 3.56
CA GLU A 115 11.61 16.08 3.36
C GLU A 115 12.02 16.76 4.69
N GLY A 116 13.26 17.23 4.75
CA GLY A 116 13.77 17.97 5.90
C GLY A 116 13.86 17.17 7.20
N ASP A 117 13.84 15.83 7.15
CA ASP A 117 13.78 14.96 8.31
C ASP A 117 14.90 13.91 8.32
N GLU A 118 16.08 14.31 8.80
CA GLU A 118 17.24 13.42 8.84
C GLU A 118 17.08 12.24 9.81
N GLU A 119 16.30 12.40 10.88
CA GLU A 119 16.00 11.29 11.80
C GLU A 119 15.18 10.20 11.09
N ALA A 120 14.14 10.60 10.36
CA ALA A 120 13.35 9.67 9.57
C ALA A 120 14.16 9.03 8.43
N ASN A 121 15.03 9.82 7.78
CA ASN A 121 15.90 9.33 6.71
C ASN A 121 16.88 8.26 7.18
N ARG A 122 17.40 8.35 8.39
CA ARG A 122 18.27 7.29 8.97
C ARG A 122 17.55 5.97 9.18
N LEU A 123 16.22 5.96 9.25
CA LEU A 123 15.43 4.74 9.41
C LEU A 123 15.09 4.06 8.07
N ILE A 124 15.33 4.73 6.94
CA ILE A 124 15.18 4.13 5.61
C ILE A 124 16.31 3.14 5.37
N ASP A 125 17.55 3.56 5.67
CA ASP A 125 18.73 2.77 5.46
C ASP A 125 18.99 1.88 6.70
N GLN A 126 18.60 0.62 6.61
CA GLN A 126 18.93 -0.33 7.67
C GLN A 126 20.40 -0.75 7.55
N PRO A 127 21.16 -0.73 8.65
CA PRO A 127 22.54 -1.19 8.63
C PRO A 127 22.59 -2.67 8.22
N MET A 128 23.29 -2.95 7.14
CA MET A 128 23.49 -4.31 6.65
C MET A 128 24.58 -5.01 7.47
N ARG A 129 24.39 -6.30 7.71
CA ARG A 129 25.41 -7.13 8.36
C ARG A 129 26.59 -7.34 7.41
N ALA A 130 27.81 -7.11 7.89
CA ALA A 130 29.00 -7.42 7.10
C ALA A 130 28.99 -8.90 6.64
N PRO A 131 29.46 -9.21 5.41
CA PRO A 131 30.12 -8.34 4.44
C PRO A 131 29.18 -7.65 3.42
N TRP A 132 27.88 -7.68 3.65
CA TRP A 132 26.88 -7.18 2.69
C TRP A 132 26.76 -5.66 2.78
N HIS A 133 27.05 -4.98 1.69
CA HIS A 133 26.85 -3.54 1.52
C HIS A 133 26.09 -3.32 0.20
N VAL A 134 25.05 -2.50 0.21
CA VAL A 134 24.31 -2.06 -0.99
C VAL A 134 24.58 -0.57 -1.18
#